data_f88e80e1030c09c76d5e58106788d3ae
#
_entry.id   f88e80e1030c09c76d5e58106788d3ae
#
_cell.length_a   1.000
_cell.length_b   1.000
_cell.length_c   1.000
_cell.angle_alpha   90.00
_cell.angle_beta   90.00
_cell.angle_gamma   90.00
#
_symmetry.space_group_name_H-M   'P 1'
#
loop_
_entity.id
_entity.type
_entity.pdbx_description
1 polymer ?
#
loop_
_entity_poly.entity_id
_entity_poly.type
_entity_poly.pdbx_seq_one_letter_code
_entity_poly.pdbx_strand_id
1 'polypeptide(L)' 'MPSPRESMPGAVPPNVAHRLRELTHDLSNSLETIVQANYLVRQSTLEDEARQWVEMTDKAAESASRINREIRELLRPLR' A
#
# COMPACT_ATOMS: atom_id res chain seq x y z
N MET A 1 -18.03 33.49 3.29
CA MET A 1 -17.54 32.62 4.35
C MET A 1 -17.32 31.24 3.81
N PRO A 2 -16.13 30.65 3.97
CA PRO A 2 -15.93 29.28 3.50
C PRO A 2 -16.77 28.30 4.27
N SER A 3 -17.18 27.22 3.61
CA SER A 3 -17.93 26.17 4.29
C SER A 3 -17.02 25.47 5.32
N PRO A 4 -17.59 24.86 6.36
CA PRO A 4 -16.77 24.11 7.32
C PRO A 4 -15.88 23.06 6.64
N ARG A 5 -16.36 22.45 5.56
CA ARG A 5 -15.59 21.47 4.80
C ARG A 5 -14.34 22.07 4.19
N GLU A 6 -14.45 23.28 3.64
CA GLU A 6 -13.33 23.97 3.00
C GLU A 6 -12.29 24.43 4.01
N SER A 7 -12.73 24.78 5.22
CA SER A 7 -11.84 25.24 6.27
C SER A 7 -11.24 24.12 7.11
N MET A 8 -11.67 22.88 6.91
CA MET A 8 -11.17 21.73 7.69
C MET A 8 -9.84 21.25 7.11
N PRO A 9 -8.78 21.14 7.94
CA PRO A 9 -7.55 20.53 7.50
C PRO A 9 -7.80 19.08 7.07
N GLY A 10 -7.18 18.67 5.95
CA GLY A 10 -7.31 17.32 5.46
C GLY A 10 -8.52 17.05 4.58
N ALA A 11 -9.33 18.09 4.28
CA ALA A 11 -10.41 17.93 3.32
C ALA A 11 -9.83 17.66 1.94
N VAL A 12 -10.29 16.57 1.29
CA VAL A 12 -9.76 16.12 0.00
C VAL A 12 -10.83 16.28 -1.06
N PRO A 13 -10.54 17.00 -2.17
CA PRO A 13 -11.48 17.09 -3.27
C PRO A 13 -11.84 15.72 -3.83
N PRO A 14 -13.07 15.51 -4.32
CA PRO A 14 -13.50 14.21 -4.84
C PRO A 14 -12.61 13.63 -5.94
N ASN A 15 -12.09 14.47 -6.84
CA ASN A 15 -11.21 14.00 -7.89
C ASN A 15 -9.87 13.51 -7.36
N VAL A 16 -9.36 14.14 -6.30
CA VAL A 16 -8.12 13.70 -5.65
C VAL A 16 -8.36 12.41 -4.89
N ALA A 17 -9.49 12.31 -4.16
CA ALA A 17 -9.83 11.08 -3.46
C ALA A 17 -9.97 9.90 -4.42
N HIS A 18 -10.60 10.12 -5.56
CA HIS A 18 -10.73 9.10 -6.61
C HIS A 18 -9.36 8.65 -7.11
N ARG A 19 -8.48 9.60 -7.40
CA ARG A 19 -7.13 9.28 -7.87
C ARG A 19 -6.33 8.53 -6.83
N LEU A 20 -6.46 8.89 -5.56
CA LEU A 20 -5.79 8.17 -4.48
C LEU A 20 -6.28 6.72 -4.37
N ARG A 21 -7.58 6.48 -4.57
CA ARG A 21 -8.10 5.10 -4.59
C ARG A 21 -7.52 4.29 -5.72
N GLU A 22 -7.39 4.88 -6.91
CA GLU A 22 -6.75 4.21 -8.02
C GLU A 22 -5.30 3.84 -7.69
N LEU A 23 -4.57 4.78 -7.10
CA LEU A 23 -3.18 4.58 -6.75
C LEU A 23 -3.00 3.51 -5.68
N THR A 24 -3.88 3.48 -4.67
CA THR A 24 -3.81 2.43 -3.65
C THR A 24 -4.16 1.07 -4.22
N HIS A 25 -5.06 1.02 -5.19
CA HIS A 25 -5.38 -0.22 -5.90
C HIS A 25 -4.18 -0.72 -6.70
N ASP A 26 -3.54 0.17 -7.45
CA ASP A 26 -2.35 -0.17 -8.23
C ASP A 26 -1.21 -0.62 -7.31
N LEU A 27 -1.04 0.07 -6.18
CA LEU A 27 -0.03 -0.31 -5.20
C LEU A 27 -0.31 -1.70 -4.61
N SER A 28 -1.58 -2.01 -4.33
CA SER A 28 -1.96 -3.33 -3.84
C SER A 28 -1.54 -4.42 -4.82
N ASN A 29 -1.77 -4.19 -6.11
CA ASN A 29 -1.39 -5.14 -7.15
C ASN A 29 0.12 -5.34 -7.23
N SER A 30 0.88 -4.25 -7.12
CA SER A 30 2.34 -4.31 -7.12
C SER A 30 2.87 -5.07 -5.90
N LEU A 31 2.29 -4.83 -4.74
CA LEU A 31 2.67 -5.53 -3.51
C LEU A 31 2.37 -7.03 -3.59
N GLU A 32 1.22 -7.40 -4.17
CA GLU A 32 0.90 -8.81 -4.38
C GLU A 32 1.93 -9.50 -5.28
N THR A 33 2.38 -8.81 -6.32
CA THR A 33 3.40 -9.34 -7.22
C THR A 33 4.71 -9.58 -6.48
N ILE A 34 5.11 -8.64 -5.62
CA ILE A 34 6.32 -8.78 -4.80
C ILE A 34 6.21 -9.98 -3.86
N VAL A 35 5.07 -10.12 -3.18
CA VAL A 35 4.82 -11.24 -2.27
C VAL A 35 4.90 -12.57 -3.00
N GLN A 36 4.29 -12.65 -4.19
CA GLN A 36 4.32 -13.86 -5.01
C GLN A 36 5.74 -14.17 -5.47
N ALA A 37 6.49 -13.16 -5.91
CA ALA A 37 7.87 -13.34 -6.35
C ALA A 37 8.73 -13.86 -5.20
N ASN A 38 8.59 -13.29 -4.01
CA ASN A 38 9.32 -13.75 -2.83
C ASN A 38 8.95 -15.19 -2.47
N TYR A 39 7.69 -15.54 -2.58
CA TYR A 39 7.23 -16.91 -2.34
C TYR A 39 7.93 -17.88 -3.29
N LEU A 40 7.99 -17.55 -4.57
CA LEU A 40 8.64 -18.41 -5.58
C LEU A 40 10.13 -18.53 -5.33
N VAL A 41 10.78 -17.44 -4.95
CA VAL A 41 12.21 -17.46 -4.62
C VAL A 41 12.47 -18.38 -3.42
N ARG A 42 11.59 -18.39 -2.43
CA ARG A 42 11.71 -19.27 -1.28
C ARG A 42 11.57 -20.75 -1.64
N GLN A 43 10.90 -21.07 -2.73
CA GLN A 43 10.78 -22.45 -3.20
C GLN A 43 12.09 -22.98 -3.80
N SER A 44 13.01 -22.09 -4.15
CA SER A 44 14.31 -22.50 -4.66
C SER A 44 15.31 -22.69 -3.54
N THR A 45 16.43 -23.38 -3.86
CA THR A 45 17.52 -23.53 -2.90
C THR A 45 18.25 -22.20 -2.77
N LEU A 46 18.25 -21.64 -1.57
CA LEU A 46 18.89 -20.35 -1.29
C LEU A 46 19.99 -20.52 -0.27
N GLU A 47 21.04 -19.74 -0.42
CA GLU A 47 22.05 -19.58 0.62
C GLU A 47 21.44 -18.79 1.79
N ASP A 48 22.00 -18.96 2.98
CA ASP A 48 21.46 -18.34 4.20
C ASP A 48 21.38 -16.82 4.07
N GLU A 49 22.37 -16.18 3.47
CA GLU A 49 22.38 -14.74 3.27
C GLU A 49 21.22 -14.29 2.37
N ALA A 50 20.99 -15.02 1.29
CA ALA A 50 19.88 -14.72 0.38
C ALA A 50 18.51 -14.91 1.07
N ARG A 51 18.39 -15.90 1.96
CA ARG A 51 17.18 -16.10 2.75
C ARG A 51 16.90 -14.90 3.64
N GLN A 52 17.91 -14.33 4.26
CA GLN A 52 17.77 -13.15 5.09
C GLN A 52 17.25 -11.96 4.28
N TRP A 53 17.77 -11.80 3.07
CA TRP A 53 17.30 -10.72 2.19
C TRP A 53 15.85 -10.90 1.77
N VAL A 54 15.45 -12.12 1.45
CA VAL A 54 14.05 -12.42 1.13
C VAL A 54 13.14 -12.13 2.32
N GLU A 55 13.57 -12.49 3.54
CA GLU A 55 12.80 -12.17 4.74
C GLU A 55 12.66 -10.68 4.95
N MET A 56 13.72 -9.90 4.68
CA MET A 56 13.67 -8.45 4.78
C MET A 56 12.67 -7.85 3.79
N THR A 57 12.69 -8.33 2.55
CA THR A 57 11.75 -7.83 1.54
C THR A 57 10.32 -8.23 1.85
N ASP A 58 10.10 -9.41 2.42
CA ASP A 58 8.76 -9.82 2.85
C ASP A 58 8.22 -8.92 3.95
N LYS A 59 9.05 -8.62 4.96
CA LYS A 59 8.66 -7.72 6.04
C LYS A 59 8.34 -6.33 5.53
N ALA A 60 9.15 -5.84 4.60
CA ALA A 60 8.92 -4.54 3.98
C ALA A 60 7.60 -4.54 3.19
N ALA A 61 7.31 -5.60 2.45
CA ALA A 61 6.07 -5.73 1.71
C ALA A 61 4.86 -5.80 2.65
N GLU A 62 4.98 -6.50 3.78
CA GLU A 62 3.92 -6.55 4.79
C GLU A 62 3.64 -5.17 5.38
N SER A 63 4.71 -4.43 5.73
CA SER A 63 4.58 -3.06 6.24
C SER A 63 3.91 -2.15 5.21
N ALA A 64 4.36 -2.22 3.97
CA ALA A 64 3.78 -1.41 2.90
C ALA A 64 2.31 -1.75 2.66
N SER A 65 1.95 -3.03 2.73
CA SER A 65 0.57 -3.48 2.59
C SER A 65 -0.31 -2.93 3.70
N ARG A 66 0.19 -2.94 4.94
CA ARG A 66 -0.53 -2.38 6.08
C ARG A 66 -0.75 -0.88 5.90
N ILE A 67 0.30 -0.16 5.54
CA ILE A 67 0.21 1.29 5.31
C ILE A 67 -0.80 1.57 4.21
N ASN A 68 -0.75 0.81 3.13
CA ASN A 68 -1.68 0.97 2.01
C ASN A 68 -3.13 0.76 2.46
N ARG A 69 -3.38 -0.24 3.33
CA ARG A 69 -4.72 -0.47 3.88
C ARG A 69 -5.18 0.70 4.75
N GLU A 70 -4.28 1.26 5.55
CA GLU A 70 -4.60 2.43 6.36
C GLU A 70 -5.01 3.61 5.48
N ILE A 71 -4.31 3.83 4.39
CA ILE A 71 -4.68 4.89 3.43
C ILE A 71 -6.07 4.63 2.87
N ARG A 72 -6.36 3.39 2.49
CA ARG A 72 -7.67 3.02 1.96
C ARG A 72 -8.78 3.22 2.99
N GLU A 73 -8.52 2.91 4.25
CA GLU A 73 -9.47 3.14 5.32
C GLU A 73 -9.77 4.63 5.50
N LEU A 74 -8.75 5.47 5.40
CA LEU A 74 -8.93 6.92 5.47
C LEU A 74 -9.72 7.47 4.28
N LEU A 75 -9.61 6.82 3.12
CA LEU A 75 -10.32 7.23 1.91
C LEU A 75 -11.77 6.73 1.86
N ARG A 76 -12.11 5.71 2.64
CA ARG A 76 -13.43 5.08 2.59
C ARG A 76 -14.59 6.04 2.76
N PRO A 77 -14.58 6.96 3.73
CA PRO A 77 -15.69 7.93 3.90
C PRO A 77 -15.68 9.05 2.87
N LEU A 78 -14.63 9.18 2.07
CA LEU A 78 -14.50 10.25 1.08
C LEU A 78 -15.07 9.76 -0.26
N ARG A 79 -16.25 10.23 -0.61
CA ARG A 79 -16.93 9.81 -1.84
C ARG A 79 -17.19 10.98 -2.77
#